data_ea21751693c2d77db908d550e331f03c
#
_entry.id   ea21751693c2d77db908d550e331f03c
#
_cell.length_a   1.000
_cell.length_b   1.000
_cell.length_c   1.000
_cell.angle_alpha   90.00
_cell.angle_beta   90.00
_cell.angle_gamma   90.00
#
_symmetry.space_group_name_H-M   'P 1'
#
loop_
_entity.id
_entity.type
_entity.pdbx_description
1 polymer ?
#
loop_
_entity_poly.entity_id
_entity_poly.type
_entity_poly.pdbx_seq_one_letter_code
_entity_poly.pdbx_strand_id
1 'polypeptide(L)'
;WGQSIRNSTEFAATYAAYDTAAYLRMVTLMYRGLFDRDTSPGAEPEDLMNLKIPSLIIPGSDGFHSTSAARYMQECLLGSDYWDIAASDQTQDNTPAKVIAFLQAVDAA
;
A
#
# COMPACT_ATOMS: atom_id res chain seq x y z
N TRP A 1 10.15 -5.24 11.11
CA TRP A 1 11.56 -4.88 11.25
C TRP A 1 12.37 -6.01 11.92
N GLY A 2 11.95 -6.53 13.06
CA GLY A 2 12.69 -7.58 13.77
C GLY A 2 12.97 -8.83 12.95
N GLN A 3 12.06 -9.21 12.06
CA GLN A 3 12.27 -10.35 11.17
C GLN A 3 13.29 -10.03 10.07
N SER A 4 13.22 -8.84 9.48
CA SER A 4 14.17 -8.40 8.44
C SER A 4 15.58 -8.27 9.00
N ILE A 5 15.74 -7.76 10.22
CA ILE A 5 17.05 -7.69 10.92
C ILE A 5 17.61 -9.10 11.15
N ARG A 6 16.77 -10.06 11.56
CA ARG A 6 17.21 -11.44 11.78
C ARG A 6 17.58 -12.19 10.50
N ASN A 7 16.93 -11.82 9.39
CA ASN A 7 17.08 -12.54 8.12
C ASN A 7 18.16 -11.97 7.20
N SER A 8 18.72 -10.79 7.48
CA SER A 8 19.70 -10.12 6.63
C SER A 8 20.78 -9.42 7.45
N THR A 9 22.00 -9.91 7.35
CA THR A 9 23.18 -9.29 7.99
C THR A 9 23.45 -7.88 7.44
N GLU A 10 23.26 -7.69 6.14
CA GLU A 10 23.43 -6.38 5.49
C GLU A 10 22.39 -5.38 6.00
N PHE A 11 21.13 -5.79 6.08
CA PHE A 11 20.07 -4.96 6.62
C PHE A 11 20.31 -4.62 8.10
N ALA A 12 20.77 -5.59 8.89
CA ALA A 12 21.10 -5.38 10.30
C ALA A 12 22.23 -4.35 10.48
N ALA A 13 23.28 -4.44 9.67
CA ALA A 13 24.40 -3.50 9.70
C ALA A 13 23.97 -2.08 9.30
N THR A 14 23.18 -1.95 8.24
CA THR A 14 22.62 -0.68 7.80
C THR A 14 21.73 -0.07 8.88
N TYR A 15 20.84 -0.86 9.47
CA TYR A 15 19.96 -0.43 10.55
C TYR A 15 20.71 0.03 11.79
N ALA A 16 21.77 -0.68 12.17
CA ALA A 16 22.61 -0.32 13.33
C ALA A 16 23.38 1.00 13.13
N ALA A 17 23.61 1.40 11.90
CA ALA A 17 24.30 2.65 11.57
C ALA A 17 23.40 3.91 11.63
N TYR A 18 22.08 3.75 11.74
CA TYR A 18 21.16 4.90 11.80
C TYR A 18 21.28 5.64 13.15
N ASP A 19 21.19 6.97 13.09
CA ASP A 19 20.87 7.78 14.26
C ASP A 19 19.49 7.40 14.78
N THR A 20 19.43 6.82 15.97
CA THR A 20 18.18 6.28 16.55
C THR A 20 17.12 7.37 16.72
N ALA A 21 17.50 8.57 17.13
CA ALA A 21 16.55 9.65 17.35
C ALA A 21 16.00 10.18 16.02
N ALA A 22 16.83 10.34 15.01
CA ALA A 22 16.42 10.74 13.67
C ALA A 22 15.53 9.66 13.03
N TYR A 23 15.90 8.39 13.19
CA TYR A 23 15.11 7.27 12.68
C TYR A 23 13.72 7.20 13.33
N LEU A 24 13.64 7.28 14.66
CA LEU A 24 12.35 7.28 15.37
C LEU A 24 11.45 8.44 14.98
N ARG A 25 12.01 9.65 14.79
CA ARG A 25 11.22 10.78 14.25
C ARG A 25 10.68 10.50 12.87
N MET A 26 11.52 10.02 11.97
CA MET A 26 11.12 9.68 10.60
C MET A 26 10.01 8.64 10.57
N VAL A 27 10.17 7.53 11.30
CA VAL A 27 9.18 6.45 11.39
C VAL A 27 7.88 6.96 12.00
N THR A 28 7.93 7.78 13.05
CA THR A 28 6.74 8.35 13.69
C THR A 28 5.97 9.26 12.73
N LEU A 29 6.67 10.13 12.00
CA LEU A 29 6.05 11.02 11.01
C LEU A 29 5.45 10.22 9.85
N MET A 30 6.17 9.24 9.35
CA MET A 30 5.67 8.33 8.31
C MET A 30 4.42 7.58 8.78
N TYR A 31 4.44 7.02 9.99
CA TYR A 31 3.30 6.30 10.55
C TYR A 31 2.07 7.18 10.68
N ARG A 32 2.23 8.38 11.23
CA ARG A 32 1.13 9.35 11.33
C ARG A 32 0.61 9.80 9.97
N GLY A 33 1.52 10.06 9.02
CA GLY A 33 1.13 10.46 7.67
C GLY A 33 0.40 9.38 6.87
N LEU A 34 0.72 8.09 7.13
CA LEU A 34 0.15 6.98 6.36
C LEU A 34 -1.06 6.30 7.02
N PHE A 35 -1.13 6.29 8.36
CA PHE A 35 -2.06 5.41 9.08
C PHE A 35 -2.99 6.13 10.07
N ASP A 36 -2.91 7.43 10.23
CA ASP A 36 -3.79 8.21 11.12
C ASP A 36 -5.18 8.52 10.50
N ARG A 37 -5.49 7.92 9.35
CA ARG A 37 -6.71 8.19 8.58
C ARG A 37 -7.42 6.91 8.17
N ASP A 38 -8.73 7.00 7.97
CA ASP A 38 -9.56 5.86 7.58
C ASP A 38 -9.27 5.38 6.15
N THR A 39 -8.77 6.27 5.30
CA THR A 39 -8.30 5.93 3.94
C THR A 39 -6.78 5.84 3.90
N SER A 40 -6.26 4.87 3.19
CA SER A 40 -4.82 4.69 2.98
C SER A 40 -4.41 5.25 1.61
N PRO A 41 -3.17 5.70 1.50
CA PRO A 41 -2.32 6.32 2.50
C PRO A 41 -2.42 7.85 2.50
N GLY A 42 -2.88 8.42 3.61
CA GLY A 42 -2.77 9.86 3.83
C GLY A 42 -3.70 10.79 3.05
N ALA A 43 -4.66 10.23 2.28
CA ALA A 43 -5.66 11.01 1.54
C ALA A 43 -6.98 11.11 2.32
N GLU A 44 -7.63 12.25 2.24
CA GLU A 44 -9.00 12.39 2.72
C GLU A 44 -9.98 11.80 1.69
N PRO A 45 -11.17 11.31 2.12
CA PRO A 45 -12.19 10.79 1.21
C PRO A 45 -12.53 11.75 0.08
N GLU A 46 -12.66 13.03 0.39
CA GLU A 46 -13.00 14.10 -0.56
C GLU A 46 -11.93 14.28 -1.65
N ASP A 47 -10.65 14.11 -1.29
CA ASP A 47 -9.54 14.15 -2.24
C ASP A 47 -9.62 12.96 -3.19
N LEU A 48 -9.90 11.77 -2.66
CA LEU A 48 -10.05 10.55 -3.45
C LEU A 48 -11.25 10.63 -4.41
N MET A 49 -12.40 11.15 -3.95
CA MET A 49 -13.60 11.31 -4.76
C MET A 49 -13.41 12.30 -5.92
N ASN A 50 -12.49 13.24 -5.78
CA ASN A 50 -12.14 14.22 -6.82
C ASN A 50 -11.09 13.71 -7.81
N LEU A 51 -10.40 12.61 -7.53
CA LEU A 51 -9.41 12.04 -8.45
C LEU A 51 -10.10 11.48 -9.69
N LYS A 52 -9.54 11.82 -10.86
CA LYS A 52 -10.00 11.36 -12.17
C LYS A 52 -8.90 10.59 -12.90
N ILE A 53 -8.20 9.76 -12.17
CA ILE A 53 -7.14 8.91 -12.71
C ILE A 53 -7.57 7.45 -12.70
N PRO A 54 -7.21 6.65 -13.71
CA PRO A 54 -7.41 5.20 -13.66
C PRO A 54 -6.71 4.63 -12.42
N SER A 55 -7.42 3.83 -11.65
CA SER A 55 -6.93 3.31 -10.38
C SER A 55 -7.21 1.82 -10.24
N LEU A 56 -6.21 1.05 -9.85
CA LEU A 56 -6.34 -0.36 -9.51
C LEU A 56 -6.13 -0.52 -8.01
N ILE A 57 -7.10 -1.14 -7.34
CA ILE A 57 -7.04 -1.44 -5.91
C ILE A 57 -6.81 -2.93 -5.72
N ILE A 58 -5.72 -3.27 -5.03
CA ILE A 58 -5.35 -4.65 -4.68
C ILE A 58 -5.48 -4.78 -3.15
N PRO A 59 -6.40 -5.61 -2.64
CA PRO A 59 -6.62 -5.74 -1.21
C PRO A 59 -5.49 -6.51 -0.52
N GLY A 60 -5.24 -6.16 0.73
CA GLY A 60 -4.42 -6.95 1.66
C GLY A 60 -5.28 -7.64 2.71
N SER A 61 -4.65 -8.27 3.71
CA SER A 61 -5.34 -8.98 4.80
C SER A 61 -4.63 -8.87 6.16
N ASP A 62 -3.65 -7.98 6.28
CA ASP A 62 -2.93 -7.78 7.55
C ASP A 62 -3.35 -6.46 8.23
N GLY A 63 -2.76 -6.19 9.40
CA GLY A 63 -3.08 -5.00 10.19
C GLY A 63 -2.65 -3.67 9.56
N PHE A 64 -1.81 -3.70 8.51
CA PHE A 64 -1.35 -2.52 7.77
C PHE A 64 -1.99 -2.39 6.39
N HIS A 65 -2.50 -3.51 5.85
CA HIS A 65 -3.09 -3.61 4.52
C HIS A 65 -4.45 -4.30 4.64
N SER A 66 -5.37 -3.70 5.37
CA SER A 66 -6.66 -4.33 5.66
C SER A 66 -7.57 -4.34 4.43
N THR A 67 -8.31 -5.42 4.26
CA THR A 67 -9.33 -5.56 3.20
C THR A 67 -10.41 -4.48 3.33
N SER A 68 -10.80 -4.10 4.56
CA SER A 68 -11.79 -3.05 4.81
C SER A 68 -11.32 -1.67 4.31
N ALA A 69 -10.04 -1.33 4.50
CA ALA A 69 -9.48 -0.08 3.98
C ALA A 69 -9.48 -0.07 2.45
N ALA A 70 -9.15 -1.21 1.81
CA ALA A 70 -9.21 -1.34 0.36
C ALA A 70 -10.65 -1.18 -0.19
N ARG A 71 -11.65 -1.73 0.50
CA ARG A 71 -13.06 -1.54 0.14
C ARG A 71 -13.51 -0.09 0.32
N TYR A 72 -13.14 0.54 1.41
CA TYR A 72 -13.44 1.95 1.64
C TYR A 72 -12.78 2.85 0.57
N MET A 73 -11.54 2.55 0.21
CA MET A 73 -10.87 3.25 -0.90
C MET A 73 -11.61 3.06 -2.23
N GLN A 74 -12.14 1.86 -2.52
CA GLN A 74 -12.97 1.61 -3.71
C GLN A 74 -14.23 2.47 -3.72
N GLU A 75 -14.87 2.65 -2.57
CA GLU A 75 -16.06 3.52 -2.45
C GLU A 75 -15.72 4.99 -2.72
N CYS A 76 -14.54 5.45 -2.28
CA CYS A 76 -14.09 6.83 -2.47
C CYS A 76 -13.55 7.09 -3.89
N LEU A 77 -12.78 6.15 -4.46
CA LEU A 77 -12.22 6.26 -5.81
C LEU A 77 -13.23 5.81 -6.86
N LEU A 78 -14.09 6.75 -7.28
CA LEU A 78 -15.14 6.47 -8.25
C LEU A 78 -14.56 6.01 -9.60
N GLY A 79 -14.96 4.80 -10.02
CA GLY A 79 -14.50 4.20 -11.28
C GLY A 79 -13.17 3.44 -11.16
N SER A 80 -12.68 3.18 -9.94
CA SER A 80 -11.54 2.30 -9.73
C SER A 80 -11.86 0.84 -10.09
N ASP A 81 -10.83 0.13 -10.59
CA ASP A 81 -10.87 -1.33 -10.76
C ASP A 81 -10.45 -1.98 -9.43
N TYR A 82 -11.35 -2.71 -8.82
CA TYR A 82 -11.05 -3.48 -7.60
C TYR A 82 -10.80 -4.94 -7.96
N TRP A 83 -9.59 -5.43 -7.67
CA TRP A 83 -9.28 -6.83 -7.88
C TRP A 83 -9.82 -7.68 -6.72
N ASP A 84 -11.01 -8.26 -6.91
CA ASP A 84 -11.69 -9.06 -5.89
C ASP A 84 -11.07 -10.45 -5.74
N ILE A 85 -9.90 -10.50 -5.10
CA ILE A 85 -9.14 -11.69 -4.80
C ILE A 85 -8.72 -11.69 -3.33
N ALA A 86 -8.78 -12.82 -2.67
CA ALA A 86 -8.25 -12.92 -1.32
C ALA A 86 -6.72 -12.68 -1.32
N ALA A 87 -6.19 -12.03 -0.30
CA ALA A 87 -4.75 -11.76 -0.23
C ALA A 87 -3.92 -13.05 -0.20
N SER A 88 -4.46 -14.14 0.37
CA SER A 88 -3.85 -15.48 0.35
C SER A 88 -3.68 -16.07 -1.05
N ASP A 89 -4.49 -15.63 -2.00
CA ASP A 89 -4.52 -16.16 -3.38
C ASP A 89 -3.71 -15.28 -4.34
N GLN A 90 -3.16 -14.16 -3.83
CA GLN A 90 -2.24 -13.30 -4.58
C GLN A 90 -0.86 -13.97 -4.62
N THR A 91 -0.33 -14.14 -5.81
CA THR A 91 0.94 -14.83 -6.04
C THR A 91 1.94 -13.95 -6.80
N GLN A 92 3.19 -14.40 -6.86
CA GLN A 92 4.22 -13.75 -7.68
C GLN A 92 3.94 -13.82 -9.20
N ASP A 93 3.03 -14.67 -9.62
CA ASP A 93 2.65 -14.81 -11.03
C ASP A 93 1.40 -13.99 -11.37
N ASN A 94 0.32 -14.14 -10.57
CA ASN A 94 -0.95 -13.50 -10.91
C ASN A 94 -1.00 -12.00 -10.58
N THR A 95 -0.30 -11.55 -9.54
CA THR A 95 -0.34 -10.13 -9.17
C THR A 95 0.37 -9.24 -10.19
N PRO A 96 1.59 -9.54 -10.66
CA PRO A 96 2.19 -8.77 -11.76
C PRO A 96 1.37 -8.84 -13.04
N ALA A 97 0.79 -9.99 -13.38
CA ALA A 97 -0.05 -10.14 -14.57
C ALA A 97 -1.29 -9.22 -14.52
N LYS A 98 -1.97 -9.13 -13.36
CA LYS A 98 -3.09 -8.20 -13.18
C LYS A 98 -2.67 -6.74 -13.32
N VAL A 99 -1.54 -6.34 -12.72
CA VAL A 99 -1.01 -4.98 -12.81
C VAL A 99 -0.66 -4.63 -14.26
N ILE A 100 0.05 -5.51 -14.96
CA ILE A 100 0.42 -5.30 -16.36
C ILE A 100 -0.82 -5.16 -17.25
N ALA A 101 -1.80 -6.05 -17.08
CA ALA A 101 -3.04 -5.97 -17.85
C ALA A 101 -3.80 -4.66 -17.62
N PHE A 102 -3.83 -4.18 -16.36
CA PHE A 102 -4.42 -2.87 -16.03
C PHE A 102 -3.68 -1.73 -16.73
N LEU A 103 -2.35 -1.68 -16.62
CA LEU A 103 -1.55 -0.63 -17.27
C LEU A 103 -1.72 -0.62 -18.78
N GLN A 104 -1.73 -1.80 -19.42
CA GLN A 104 -1.96 -1.92 -20.87
C GLN A 104 -3.36 -1.41 -21.27
N ALA A 105 -4.37 -1.66 -20.44
CA ALA A 105 -5.72 -1.17 -20.70
C ALA A 105 -5.81 0.36 -20.57
N VAL A 106 -5.08 0.95 -19.62
CA VAL A 106 -4.98 2.41 -19.46
C VAL A 106 -4.27 3.06 -20.63
N ASP A 107 -3.15 2.47 -21.10
CA ASP A 107 -2.39 3.01 -22.22
C ASP A 107 -3.15 2.93 -23.56
N ALA A 108 -4.09 2.01 -23.68
CA ALA A 108 -4.92 1.82 -24.88
C ALA A 108 -6.17 2.71 -24.93
N ALA A 109 -6.50 3.36 -23.84
CA ALA A 109 -7.71 4.19 -23.70
C ALA A 109 -7.48 5.64 -24.10
#